data_a319e81d541aa67e39fa2d446c188542
#
_entry.id   a319e81d541aa67e39fa2d446c188542
#
_cell.length_a   1.000
_cell.length_b   1.000
_cell.length_c   1.000
_cell.angle_alpha   90.00
_cell.angle_beta   90.00
_cell.angle_gamma   90.00
#
_symmetry.space_group_name_H-M   'P 1'
#
loop_
_entity.id
_entity.type
_entity.pdbx_description
1 polymer ?
#
loop_
_entity_poly.entity_id
_entity_poly.type
_entity_poly.pdbx_seq_one_letter_code
_entity_poly.pdbx_strand_id
1 'polypeptide(L)'
;MKKNLFLMIAVLAASPVMGQDAKQIADSLSIPPVKAGAKQLPMPSVSGAQIKLLGADYEQLVNSKGKIAPVISDTPVYGSFQWTKDGLEAGSKHYEILLQAPQAAQGNPKPRIIPEILQWKGGQGEYKLGNTVTIACPDKELGKLFAADMEDVLGKKVKLVAPGAKADISLSLLKGGNLGREGYRLQIARDGVRLGAAAPTGLFWGTRTLLQMLRQTPGIVPCGKAEDIPRYPLRGFMLDVARTPYPLSYLKDVIRTMAWYKMNDLHLVINNSYIFHEHYVANGHSPFQGSYAAFRLESKLK
;
A
#
# COMPACT_ATOMS: atom_id res chain seq x y z
N MET A 1 -49.14 -32.20 23.57
CA MET A 1 -47.71 -31.91 23.44
C MET A 1 -47.08 -32.17 22.03
N LYS A 2 -47.85 -32.14 20.92
CA LYS A 2 -47.30 -32.42 19.58
C LYS A 2 -47.39 -31.25 18.55
N LYS A 3 -47.95 -30.08 18.97
CA LYS A 3 -48.09 -28.91 18.03
C LYS A 3 -46.90 -27.92 18.06
N ASN A 4 -46.07 -27.92 19.11
CA ASN A 4 -44.95 -26.94 19.20
C ASN A 4 -43.65 -27.40 18.54
N LEU A 5 -43.53 -28.70 18.24
CA LEU A 5 -42.31 -29.24 17.59
C LEU A 5 -42.27 -28.94 16.09
N PHE A 6 -43.48 -28.83 15.43
CA PHE A 6 -43.54 -28.51 13.98
C PHE A 6 -43.23 -27.02 13.68
N LEU A 7 -43.52 -26.13 14.62
CA LEU A 7 -43.23 -24.70 14.42
C LEU A 7 -41.75 -24.37 14.56
N MET A 8 -41.01 -25.12 15.40
CA MET A 8 -39.56 -24.92 15.59
C MET A 8 -38.73 -25.42 14.40
N ILE A 9 -39.17 -26.47 13.70
CA ILE A 9 -38.50 -26.99 12.52
C ILE A 9 -38.71 -26.06 11.29
N ALA A 10 -39.83 -25.42 11.16
CA ALA A 10 -40.12 -24.46 10.11
C ALA A 10 -39.28 -23.17 10.22
N VAL A 11 -38.99 -22.69 11.43
CA VAL A 11 -38.17 -21.51 11.68
C VAL A 11 -36.69 -21.78 11.37
N LEU A 12 -36.20 -23.00 11.66
CA LEU A 12 -34.80 -23.39 11.37
C LEU A 12 -34.55 -23.65 9.88
N ALA A 13 -35.58 -24.08 9.11
CA ALA A 13 -35.46 -24.29 7.68
C ALA A 13 -35.59 -23.00 6.83
N ALA A 14 -36.21 -21.94 7.38
CA ALA A 14 -36.35 -20.65 6.70
C ALA A 14 -35.12 -19.75 6.85
N SER A 15 -34.31 -19.93 7.89
CA SER A 15 -33.15 -19.08 8.18
C SER A 15 -32.09 -19.00 7.06
N PRO A 16 -31.65 -20.10 6.41
CA PRO A 16 -30.65 -20.03 5.37
C PRO A 16 -31.15 -19.38 4.07
N VAL A 17 -32.42 -19.56 3.73
CA VAL A 17 -33.04 -18.95 2.53
C VAL A 17 -33.15 -17.44 2.71
N MET A 18 -33.64 -16.97 3.86
CA MET A 18 -33.73 -15.53 4.15
C MET A 18 -32.36 -14.85 4.22
N GLY A 19 -31.32 -15.56 4.66
CA GLY A 19 -29.95 -15.06 4.66
C GLY A 19 -29.35 -14.92 3.25
N GLN A 20 -29.70 -15.80 2.32
CA GLN A 20 -29.30 -15.69 0.91
C GLN A 20 -29.98 -14.51 0.21
N ASP A 21 -31.27 -14.29 0.45
CA ASP A 21 -31.99 -13.13 -0.09
C ASP A 21 -31.41 -11.81 0.44
N ALA A 22 -31.09 -11.73 1.75
CA ALA A 22 -30.44 -10.57 2.35
C ALA A 22 -29.08 -10.25 1.70
N LYS A 23 -28.28 -11.28 1.44
CA LYS A 23 -26.98 -11.15 0.75
C LYS A 23 -27.14 -10.67 -0.70
N GLN A 24 -28.09 -11.20 -1.44
CA GLN A 24 -28.38 -10.76 -2.82
C GLN A 24 -28.81 -9.29 -2.85
N ILE A 25 -29.66 -8.85 -1.91
CA ILE A 25 -30.05 -7.44 -1.78
C ILE A 25 -28.84 -6.57 -1.46
N ALA A 26 -28.00 -6.97 -0.49
CA ALA A 26 -26.78 -6.24 -0.16
C ALA A 26 -25.80 -6.15 -1.35
N ASP A 27 -25.70 -7.19 -2.17
CA ASP A 27 -24.85 -7.23 -3.36
C ASP A 27 -25.44 -6.52 -4.58
N SER A 28 -26.69 -6.06 -4.52
CA SER A 28 -27.39 -5.32 -5.58
C SER A 28 -27.60 -3.83 -5.25
N LEU A 29 -26.98 -3.31 -4.21
CA LEU A 29 -27.09 -1.89 -3.83
C LEU A 29 -26.66 -0.96 -4.98
N SER A 30 -27.46 0.06 -5.24
CA SER A 30 -27.09 1.14 -6.17
C SER A 30 -26.35 2.22 -5.39
N ILE A 31 -25.05 2.38 -5.68
CA ILE A 31 -24.22 3.38 -5.02
C ILE A 31 -24.39 4.71 -5.76
N PRO A 32 -24.90 5.77 -5.12
CA PRO A 32 -25.02 7.06 -5.77
C PRO A 32 -23.65 7.64 -6.14
N PRO A 33 -23.54 8.36 -7.29
CA PRO A 33 -22.29 8.97 -7.71
C PRO A 33 -21.80 10.01 -6.71
N VAL A 34 -20.50 10.05 -6.44
CA VAL A 34 -19.86 11.04 -5.59
C VAL A 34 -19.50 12.25 -6.44
N LYS A 35 -20.12 13.39 -6.17
CA LYS A 35 -19.83 14.65 -6.87
C LYS A 35 -18.44 15.19 -6.48
N ALA A 36 -17.79 15.88 -7.42
CA ALA A 36 -16.52 16.55 -7.17
C ALA A 36 -16.61 17.49 -5.95
N GLY A 37 -15.66 17.37 -5.04
CA GLY A 37 -15.60 18.15 -3.80
C GLY A 37 -16.59 17.74 -2.71
N ALA A 38 -17.30 16.62 -2.87
CA ALA A 38 -18.16 16.07 -1.82
C ALA A 38 -17.33 15.77 -0.56
N LYS A 39 -17.85 16.13 0.61
CA LYS A 39 -17.21 15.89 1.91
C LYS A 39 -17.75 14.66 2.63
N GLN A 40 -18.85 14.12 2.12
CA GLN A 40 -19.54 12.97 2.70
C GLN A 40 -19.96 12.01 1.59
N LEU A 41 -19.78 10.72 1.83
CA LEU A 41 -20.21 9.66 0.95
C LEU A 41 -21.75 9.61 0.92
N PRO A 42 -22.38 9.71 -0.27
CA PRO A 42 -23.81 9.48 -0.38
C PRO A 42 -24.10 8.00 -0.15
N MET A 43 -24.99 7.73 0.80
CA MET A 43 -25.33 6.35 1.14
C MET A 43 -26.38 5.79 0.19
N PRO A 44 -26.25 4.52 -0.23
CA PRO A 44 -27.34 3.85 -0.94
C PRO A 44 -28.58 3.77 -0.04
N SER A 45 -29.76 3.73 -0.65
CA SER A 45 -31.01 3.60 0.06
C SER A 45 -31.83 2.42 -0.46
N VAL A 46 -32.42 1.65 0.45
CA VAL A 46 -33.36 0.56 0.17
C VAL A 46 -34.56 0.74 1.09
N SER A 47 -35.76 0.65 0.54
CA SER A 47 -36.99 0.87 1.30
C SER A 47 -37.08 -0.03 2.53
N GLY A 48 -37.28 0.60 3.70
CA GLY A 48 -37.42 -0.08 4.97
C GLY A 48 -36.15 -0.75 5.52
N ALA A 49 -34.96 -0.49 4.92
CA ALA A 49 -33.70 -1.02 5.40
C ALA A 49 -32.76 0.10 5.89
N GLN A 50 -31.89 -0.26 6.83
CA GLN A 50 -30.77 0.59 7.24
C GLN A 50 -29.53 0.16 6.47
N ILE A 51 -28.80 1.14 5.93
CA ILE A 51 -27.52 0.90 5.26
C ILE A 51 -26.40 1.62 6.02
N LYS A 52 -25.32 0.91 6.31
CA LYS A 52 -24.13 1.44 7.00
C LYS A 52 -22.89 1.11 6.18
N LEU A 53 -21.94 2.05 6.08
CA LEU A 53 -20.63 1.76 5.54
C LEU A 53 -19.86 0.86 6.51
N LEU A 54 -19.39 -0.28 6.04
CA LEU A 54 -18.52 -1.18 6.82
C LEU A 54 -17.06 -0.68 6.80
N GLY A 55 -16.62 -0.18 5.66
CA GLY A 55 -15.29 0.37 5.48
C GLY A 55 -14.95 0.60 4.01
N ALA A 56 -13.83 1.26 3.80
CA ALA A 56 -13.23 1.46 2.49
C ALA A 56 -11.76 1.03 2.52
N ASP A 57 -11.23 0.65 1.36
CA ASP A 57 -9.83 0.22 1.22
C ASP A 57 -8.81 1.33 1.49
N TYR A 58 -9.22 2.59 1.34
CA TYR A 58 -8.44 3.77 1.69
C TYR A 58 -9.16 4.59 2.77
N GLU A 59 -9.03 4.17 4.04
CA GLU A 59 -9.65 4.87 5.17
C GLU A 59 -9.21 6.33 5.30
N GLN A 60 -8.02 6.68 4.79
CA GLN A 60 -7.51 8.05 4.73
C GLN A 60 -8.30 8.92 3.76
N LEU A 61 -8.94 8.32 2.74
CA LEU A 61 -9.77 9.02 1.76
C LEU A 61 -11.25 8.94 2.08
N VAL A 62 -11.73 7.78 2.55
CA VAL A 62 -13.12 7.59 3.01
C VAL A 62 -13.08 6.86 4.35
N ASN A 63 -13.30 7.58 5.43
CA ASN A 63 -13.26 6.98 6.76
C ASN A 63 -14.55 6.17 7.08
N SER A 64 -14.54 5.44 8.20
CA SER A 64 -15.67 4.60 8.64
C SER A 64 -17.00 5.36 8.85
N LYS A 65 -16.98 6.69 8.95
CA LYS A 65 -18.17 7.55 8.99
C LYS A 65 -18.58 8.07 7.62
N GLY A 66 -17.92 7.63 6.55
CA GLY A 66 -18.17 8.07 5.18
C GLY A 66 -17.67 9.50 4.88
N LYS A 67 -16.84 10.10 5.74
CA LYS A 67 -16.24 11.40 5.47
C LYS A 67 -15.18 11.27 4.40
N ILE A 68 -15.27 12.09 3.35
CA ILE A 68 -14.34 12.09 2.20
C ILE A 68 -13.26 13.16 2.42
N ALA A 69 -12.00 12.76 2.24
CA ALA A 69 -10.87 13.67 2.15
C ALA A 69 -10.74 14.25 0.73
N PRO A 70 -10.19 15.46 0.57
CA PRO A 70 -9.93 16.02 -0.75
C PRO A 70 -9.00 15.13 -1.59
N VAL A 71 -9.32 14.95 -2.87
CA VAL A 71 -8.49 14.25 -3.85
C VAL A 71 -7.98 15.24 -4.91
N ILE A 72 -6.76 15.01 -5.41
CA ILE A 72 -6.11 15.87 -6.41
C ILE A 72 -6.30 15.37 -7.85
N SER A 73 -6.70 14.12 -8.02
CA SER A 73 -7.13 13.50 -9.27
C SER A 73 -8.29 12.56 -9.00
N ASP A 74 -9.01 12.17 -10.03
CA ASP A 74 -10.04 11.16 -9.92
C ASP A 74 -9.43 9.88 -9.35
N THR A 75 -10.05 9.36 -8.28
CA THR A 75 -9.48 8.29 -7.47
C THR A 75 -10.55 7.25 -7.16
N PRO A 76 -10.44 6.02 -7.68
CA PRO A 76 -11.33 4.94 -7.30
C PRO A 76 -10.98 4.45 -5.90
N VAL A 77 -12.00 4.23 -5.08
CA VAL A 77 -11.91 3.54 -3.78
C VAL A 77 -12.94 2.41 -3.77
N TYR A 78 -12.67 1.36 -3.00
CA TYR A 78 -13.59 0.23 -2.88
C TYR A 78 -14.15 0.18 -1.48
N GLY A 79 -15.49 0.27 -1.36
CA GLY A 79 -16.19 0.22 -0.10
C GLY A 79 -17.19 -0.92 -0.02
N SER A 80 -17.49 -1.39 1.17
CA SER A 80 -18.56 -2.36 1.43
C SER A 80 -19.54 -1.79 2.44
N PHE A 81 -20.79 -2.28 2.35
CA PHE A 81 -21.92 -1.78 3.15
C PHE A 81 -22.58 -2.92 3.90
N GLN A 82 -23.12 -2.64 5.06
CA GLN A 82 -24.03 -3.51 5.78
C GLN A 82 -25.46 -3.09 5.49
N TRP A 83 -26.26 -4.05 5.07
CA TRP A 83 -27.71 -3.94 4.95
C TRP A 83 -28.34 -4.59 6.16
N THR A 84 -29.33 -3.92 6.77
CA THR A 84 -30.06 -4.43 7.94
C THR A 84 -31.54 -4.14 7.78
N LYS A 85 -32.39 -5.15 7.90
CA LYS A 85 -33.84 -5.04 7.88
C LYS A 85 -34.49 -6.24 8.59
N ASP A 86 -35.53 -5.99 9.40
CA ASP A 86 -36.36 -7.00 10.08
C ASP A 86 -35.53 -8.05 10.86
N GLY A 87 -34.43 -7.61 11.49
CA GLY A 87 -33.54 -8.48 12.25
C GLY A 87 -32.55 -9.28 11.40
N LEU A 88 -32.59 -9.14 10.07
CA LEU A 88 -31.61 -9.74 9.15
C LEU A 88 -30.50 -8.75 8.84
N GLU A 89 -29.29 -9.27 8.74
CA GLU A 89 -28.10 -8.49 8.38
C GLU A 89 -27.30 -9.19 7.28
N ALA A 90 -26.76 -8.41 6.33
CA ALA A 90 -25.85 -8.91 5.30
C ALA A 90 -24.82 -7.85 4.93
N GLY A 91 -23.55 -8.27 4.76
CA GLY A 91 -22.49 -7.46 4.18
C GLY A 91 -22.53 -7.55 2.66
N SER A 92 -22.35 -6.42 1.99
CA SER A 92 -22.28 -6.36 0.52
C SER A 92 -20.93 -6.86 -0.01
N LYS A 93 -20.86 -7.10 -1.31
CA LYS A 93 -19.60 -7.11 -2.07
C LYS A 93 -18.89 -5.75 -1.96
N HIS A 94 -17.66 -5.67 -2.45
CA HIS A 94 -16.99 -4.38 -2.63
C HIS A 94 -17.53 -3.66 -3.85
N TYR A 95 -17.87 -2.39 -3.67
CA TYR A 95 -18.30 -1.49 -4.73
C TYR A 95 -17.20 -0.50 -5.05
N GLU A 96 -16.95 -0.29 -6.33
CA GLU A 96 -16.09 0.81 -6.77
C GLU A 96 -16.84 2.14 -6.63
N ILE A 97 -16.18 3.09 -5.99
CA ILE A 97 -16.68 4.44 -5.73
C ILE A 97 -15.65 5.41 -6.29
N LEU A 98 -15.99 6.12 -7.36
CA LEU A 98 -15.10 7.12 -7.94
C LEU A 98 -15.19 8.43 -7.18
N LEU A 99 -14.10 8.81 -6.48
CA LEU A 99 -13.95 10.14 -5.91
C LEU A 99 -13.47 11.09 -7.01
N GLN A 100 -14.31 12.03 -7.41
CA GLN A 100 -13.99 12.99 -8.47
C GLN A 100 -13.18 14.17 -7.93
N ALA A 101 -12.11 14.52 -8.63
CA ALA A 101 -11.35 15.72 -8.35
C ALA A 101 -12.09 16.99 -8.80
N PRO A 102 -11.90 18.14 -8.12
CA PRO A 102 -12.55 19.42 -8.52
C PRO A 102 -12.17 19.91 -9.91
N GLN A 103 -11.02 19.49 -10.41
CA GLN A 103 -10.52 19.86 -11.73
C GLN A 103 -9.91 18.64 -12.41
N ALA A 104 -10.23 18.45 -13.68
CA ALA A 104 -9.60 17.42 -14.51
C ALA A 104 -8.07 17.63 -14.55
N ALA A 105 -7.32 16.52 -14.54
CA ALA A 105 -5.88 16.55 -14.70
C ALA A 105 -5.54 17.02 -16.12
N GLN A 106 -4.79 18.13 -16.22
CA GLN A 106 -4.22 18.63 -17.46
C GLN A 106 -2.70 18.62 -17.32
N GLY A 107 -1.98 18.17 -18.33
CA GLY A 107 -0.51 18.13 -18.32
C GLY A 107 0.06 16.72 -18.43
N ASN A 108 1.23 16.49 -17.85
CA ASN A 108 1.94 15.23 -17.97
C ASN A 108 1.10 14.03 -17.50
N PRO A 109 1.13 12.91 -18.25
CA PRO A 109 0.44 11.68 -17.84
C PRO A 109 1.03 11.14 -16.54
N LYS A 110 0.26 10.29 -15.87
CA LYS A 110 0.72 9.60 -14.65
C LYS A 110 1.93 8.73 -14.97
N PRO A 111 3.05 8.86 -14.22
CA PRO A 111 4.24 8.03 -14.40
C PRO A 111 3.92 6.55 -14.19
N ARG A 112 4.49 5.68 -15.03
CA ARG A 112 4.33 4.22 -14.94
C ARG A 112 5.32 3.67 -13.93
N ILE A 113 4.89 3.46 -12.70
CA ILE A 113 5.70 2.87 -11.63
C ILE A 113 4.94 1.72 -10.96
N ILE A 114 5.62 0.90 -10.17
CA ILE A 114 5.06 -0.24 -9.43
C ILE A 114 5.45 -0.12 -7.96
N PRO A 115 4.49 -0.08 -7.03
CA PRO A 115 3.04 0.09 -7.22
C PRO A 115 2.69 1.41 -7.88
N GLU A 116 1.55 1.45 -8.57
CA GLU A 116 1.06 2.66 -9.22
C GLU A 116 0.79 3.77 -8.19
N ILE A 117 1.08 5.01 -8.56
CA ILE A 117 0.75 6.18 -7.72
C ILE A 117 -0.77 6.28 -7.59
N LEU A 118 -1.27 6.42 -6.36
CA LEU A 118 -2.71 6.52 -6.14
C LEU A 118 -3.31 7.75 -6.82
N GLN A 119 -2.76 8.93 -6.58
CA GLN A 119 -3.24 10.18 -7.12
C GLN A 119 -2.12 10.94 -7.84
N TRP A 120 -2.38 11.34 -9.08
CA TRP A 120 -1.46 12.15 -9.87
C TRP A 120 -2.18 13.29 -10.57
N LYS A 121 -1.72 14.51 -10.34
CA LYS A 121 -2.12 15.70 -11.10
C LYS A 121 -0.94 16.18 -11.91
N GLY A 122 -0.93 15.91 -13.21
CA GLY A 122 0.12 16.33 -14.13
C GLY A 122 0.29 17.84 -14.18
N GLY A 123 1.53 18.29 -14.28
CA GLY A 123 1.92 19.67 -14.58
C GLY A 123 2.44 19.77 -16.01
N GLN A 124 2.88 20.96 -16.40
CA GLN A 124 3.46 21.21 -17.71
C GLN A 124 4.99 21.17 -17.65
N GLY A 125 5.61 20.44 -18.60
CA GLY A 125 7.05 20.34 -18.73
C GLY A 125 7.71 19.36 -17.77
N GLU A 126 9.01 19.48 -17.63
CA GLU A 126 9.86 18.52 -16.92
C GLU A 126 10.84 19.25 -16.01
N TYR A 127 11.34 18.59 -14.99
CA TYR A 127 12.53 18.99 -14.23
C TYR A 127 13.72 18.15 -14.66
N LYS A 128 14.84 18.83 -14.96
CA LYS A 128 16.09 18.19 -15.39
C LYS A 128 17.13 18.34 -14.28
N LEU A 129 17.62 17.23 -13.77
CA LEU A 129 18.70 17.18 -12.80
C LEU A 129 20.05 17.51 -13.47
N GLY A 130 20.85 18.35 -12.80
CA GLY A 130 22.19 18.70 -13.23
C GLY A 130 23.20 17.53 -13.17
N ASN A 131 24.47 17.83 -13.42
CA ASN A 131 25.55 16.82 -13.31
C ASN A 131 25.86 16.45 -11.86
N THR A 132 25.66 17.36 -10.93
CA THR A 132 25.70 17.11 -9.48
C THR A 132 24.30 17.36 -8.94
N VAL A 133 23.72 16.36 -8.29
CA VAL A 133 22.38 16.46 -7.70
C VAL A 133 22.51 16.80 -6.21
N THR A 134 21.79 17.81 -5.77
CA THR A 134 21.74 18.20 -4.35
C THR A 134 20.47 17.69 -3.68
N ILE A 135 20.63 17.11 -2.48
CA ILE A 135 19.53 16.58 -1.67
C ILE A 135 19.56 17.21 -0.28
N ALA A 136 18.44 17.80 0.12
CA ALA A 136 18.18 18.23 1.50
C ALA A 136 17.23 17.22 2.15
N CYS A 137 17.66 16.60 3.26
CA CYS A 137 16.87 15.59 3.99
C CYS A 137 16.97 15.82 5.50
N PRO A 138 15.84 15.86 6.25
CA PRO A 138 15.86 16.05 7.68
C PRO A 138 16.38 14.81 8.44
N ASP A 139 16.26 13.63 7.86
CA ASP A 139 16.78 12.37 8.38
C ASP A 139 18.10 12.04 7.68
N LYS A 140 19.19 12.03 8.47
CA LYS A 140 20.56 11.86 7.96
C LYS A 140 20.78 10.47 7.33
N GLU A 141 20.24 9.42 7.93
CA GLU A 141 20.46 8.06 7.43
C GLU A 141 19.62 7.79 6.17
N LEU A 142 18.37 8.26 6.15
CA LEU A 142 17.57 8.25 4.93
C LEU A 142 18.24 9.07 3.82
N GLY A 143 18.78 10.24 4.15
CA GLY A 143 19.48 11.09 3.19
C GLY A 143 20.68 10.39 2.55
N LYS A 144 21.52 9.72 3.36
CA LYS A 144 22.66 8.93 2.86
C LYS A 144 22.23 7.77 1.98
N LEU A 145 21.22 7.00 2.43
CA LEU A 145 20.69 5.86 1.66
C LEU A 145 20.13 6.33 0.33
N PHE A 146 19.34 7.39 0.33
CA PHE A 146 18.75 7.92 -0.90
C PHE A 146 19.81 8.49 -1.84
N ALA A 147 20.85 9.15 -1.30
CA ALA A 147 21.97 9.64 -2.11
C ALA A 147 22.70 8.49 -2.81
N ALA A 148 23.01 7.41 -2.10
CA ALA A 148 23.65 6.23 -2.68
C ALA A 148 22.79 5.56 -3.77
N ASP A 149 21.49 5.39 -3.52
CA ASP A 149 20.55 4.86 -4.50
C ASP A 149 20.42 5.76 -5.75
N MET A 150 20.48 7.09 -5.56
CA MET A 150 20.46 8.05 -6.67
C MET A 150 21.73 7.99 -7.51
N GLU A 151 22.89 7.83 -6.87
CA GLU A 151 24.16 7.63 -7.58
C GLU A 151 24.15 6.36 -8.43
N ASP A 152 23.64 5.26 -7.86
CA ASP A 152 23.50 3.98 -8.57
C ASP A 152 22.55 4.09 -9.78
N VAL A 153 21.40 4.74 -9.60
CA VAL A 153 20.39 4.88 -10.67
C VAL A 153 20.82 5.84 -11.77
N LEU A 154 21.49 6.94 -11.42
CA LEU A 154 21.80 8.02 -12.36
C LEU A 154 23.24 7.98 -12.90
N GLY A 155 24.17 7.33 -12.21
CA GLY A 155 25.62 7.47 -12.50
C GLY A 155 26.15 8.89 -12.29
N LYS A 156 25.47 9.72 -11.47
CA LYS A 156 25.81 11.11 -11.19
C LYS A 156 26.23 11.30 -9.75
N LYS A 157 27.06 12.30 -9.48
CA LYS A 157 27.44 12.68 -8.10
C LYS A 157 26.24 13.26 -7.36
N VAL A 158 26.04 12.83 -6.13
CA VAL A 158 25.00 13.35 -5.24
C VAL A 158 25.64 14.02 -4.02
N LYS A 159 25.16 15.21 -3.67
CA LYS A 159 25.61 15.97 -2.51
C LYS A 159 24.48 16.22 -1.54
N LEU A 160 24.67 15.78 -0.30
CA LEU A 160 23.76 16.15 0.79
C LEU A 160 24.04 17.59 1.24
N VAL A 161 22.98 18.37 1.37
CA VAL A 161 23.00 19.72 1.90
C VAL A 161 22.18 19.82 3.18
N ALA A 162 22.33 20.90 3.93
CA ALA A 162 21.62 21.09 5.18
C ALA A 162 20.08 21.05 4.96
N PRO A 163 19.31 20.48 5.92
CA PRO A 163 17.85 20.55 5.87
C PRO A 163 17.37 21.99 5.74
N GLY A 164 16.44 22.24 4.80
CA GLY A 164 15.93 23.58 4.51
C GLY A 164 16.79 24.42 3.55
N ALA A 165 17.99 23.99 3.20
CA ALA A 165 18.77 24.64 2.15
C ALA A 165 18.11 24.43 0.76
N LYS A 166 18.40 25.35 -0.18
CA LYS A 166 17.99 25.17 -1.58
C LYS A 166 18.68 23.93 -2.15
N ALA A 167 17.90 23.02 -2.68
CA ALA A 167 18.38 21.77 -3.25
C ALA A 167 17.54 21.38 -4.45
N ASP A 168 18.08 20.50 -5.31
CA ASP A 168 17.33 19.90 -6.43
C ASP A 168 16.18 19.05 -5.91
N ILE A 169 16.43 18.31 -4.82
CA ILE A 169 15.44 17.44 -4.18
C ILE A 169 15.40 17.77 -2.69
N SER A 170 14.26 18.22 -2.20
CA SER A 170 14.06 18.56 -0.79
C SER A 170 13.04 17.61 -0.16
N LEU A 171 13.45 16.94 0.91
CA LEU A 171 12.59 16.10 1.75
C LEU A 171 12.19 16.87 3.00
N SER A 172 10.94 16.70 3.46
CA SER A 172 10.45 17.37 4.67
C SER A 172 9.39 16.55 5.39
N LEU A 173 9.38 16.63 6.73
CA LEU A 173 8.30 16.10 7.54
C LEU A 173 7.17 17.11 7.60
N LEU A 174 5.96 16.67 7.24
CA LEU A 174 4.75 17.48 7.22
C LEU A 174 4.02 17.37 8.56
N LYS A 175 3.50 18.48 9.04
CA LYS A 175 2.59 18.51 10.20
C LYS A 175 1.15 18.39 9.70
N GLY A 176 0.47 17.33 10.13
CA GLY A 176 -0.94 17.08 9.76
C GLY A 176 -1.13 16.50 8.36
N GLY A 177 -2.38 16.25 8.00
CA GLY A 177 -2.80 15.63 6.74
C GLY A 177 -3.19 14.15 6.89
N ASN A 178 -3.88 13.61 5.89
CA ASN A 178 -4.42 12.23 5.90
C ASN A 178 -3.49 11.20 5.24
N LEU A 179 -2.17 11.41 5.33
CA LEU A 179 -1.21 10.51 4.68
C LEU A 179 -0.94 9.22 5.46
N GLY A 180 -1.30 9.20 6.74
CA GLY A 180 -0.89 8.11 7.62
C GLY A 180 0.66 8.07 7.77
N ARG A 181 1.18 6.95 8.28
CA ARG A 181 2.62 6.78 8.53
C ARG A 181 3.44 6.57 7.24
N GLU A 182 2.86 5.95 6.24
CA GLU A 182 3.56 5.50 5.02
C GLU A 182 3.25 6.33 3.78
N GLY A 183 2.21 7.16 3.82
CA GLY A 183 1.86 8.02 2.69
C GLY A 183 2.79 9.22 2.55
N TYR A 184 2.85 9.75 1.34
CA TYR A 184 3.69 10.89 0.99
C TYR A 184 3.04 11.79 -0.06
N ARG A 185 3.54 13.03 -0.16
CA ARG A 185 3.29 13.98 -1.23
C ARG A 185 4.55 14.23 -2.02
N LEU A 186 4.46 14.14 -3.33
CA LEU A 186 5.55 14.48 -4.23
C LEU A 186 5.10 15.63 -5.12
N GLN A 187 5.87 16.71 -5.13
CA GLN A 187 5.69 17.83 -6.04
C GLN A 187 6.94 17.98 -6.89
N ILE A 188 6.77 17.89 -8.20
CA ILE A 188 7.81 18.10 -9.19
C ILE A 188 7.46 19.39 -9.95
N ALA A 189 8.32 20.36 -9.88
CA ALA A 189 8.19 21.64 -10.55
C ALA A 189 9.47 21.97 -11.30
N ARG A 190 9.45 23.00 -12.16
CA ARG A 190 10.63 23.40 -12.95
C ARG A 190 11.81 23.89 -12.09
N ASP A 191 11.58 24.20 -10.84
CA ASP A 191 12.57 24.70 -9.86
C ASP A 191 13.06 23.61 -8.87
N GLY A 192 12.58 22.37 -8.99
CA GLY A 192 13.02 21.26 -8.14
C GLY A 192 11.92 20.27 -7.77
N VAL A 193 12.33 19.29 -6.97
CA VAL A 193 11.50 18.21 -6.46
C VAL A 193 11.30 18.38 -4.95
N ARG A 194 10.07 18.33 -4.49
CA ARG A 194 9.70 18.41 -3.07
C ARG A 194 8.95 17.16 -2.66
N LEU A 195 9.48 16.46 -1.69
CA LEU A 195 8.91 15.23 -1.13
C LEU A 195 8.57 15.48 0.34
N GLY A 196 7.30 15.34 0.69
CA GLY A 196 6.81 15.53 2.05
C GLY A 196 6.04 14.30 2.54
N ALA A 197 6.20 13.95 3.83
CA ALA A 197 5.46 12.88 4.48
C ALA A 197 5.24 13.17 5.97
N ALA A 198 4.28 12.49 6.59
CA ALA A 198 4.04 12.63 8.03
C ALA A 198 5.12 11.93 8.88
N ALA A 199 5.83 10.95 8.32
CA ALA A 199 6.87 10.18 8.99
C ALA A 199 8.04 9.83 8.04
N PRO A 200 9.23 9.49 8.58
CA PRO A 200 10.38 9.07 7.76
C PRO A 200 10.08 7.90 6.83
N THR A 201 9.23 6.96 7.25
CA THR A 201 8.79 5.82 6.42
C THR A 201 8.10 6.28 5.14
N GLY A 202 7.21 7.29 5.22
CA GLY A 202 6.57 7.86 4.04
C GLY A 202 7.56 8.57 3.12
N LEU A 203 8.56 9.29 3.68
CA LEU A 203 9.65 9.85 2.88
C LEU A 203 10.42 8.75 2.15
N PHE A 204 10.74 7.65 2.83
CA PHE A 204 11.41 6.50 2.21
C PHE A 204 10.62 5.96 1.00
N TRP A 205 9.31 5.74 1.13
CA TRP A 205 8.48 5.27 0.02
C TRP A 205 8.40 6.27 -1.12
N GLY A 206 8.33 7.55 -0.82
CA GLY A 206 8.38 8.61 -1.83
C GLY A 206 9.69 8.64 -2.61
N THR A 207 10.84 8.34 -1.96
CA THR A 207 12.12 8.21 -2.67
C THR A 207 12.12 7.05 -3.66
N ARG A 208 11.46 5.91 -3.33
CA ARG A 208 11.32 4.77 -4.26
C ARG A 208 10.54 5.16 -5.53
N THR A 209 9.46 5.94 -5.37
CA THR A 209 8.73 6.49 -6.50
C THR A 209 9.60 7.34 -7.41
N LEU A 210 10.35 8.28 -6.83
CA LEU A 210 11.23 9.16 -7.60
C LEU A 210 12.35 8.37 -8.32
N LEU A 211 12.95 7.38 -7.65
CA LEU A 211 13.97 6.52 -8.25
C LEU A 211 13.42 5.71 -9.43
N GLN A 212 12.19 5.18 -9.32
CA GLN A 212 11.56 4.47 -10.44
C GLN A 212 11.29 5.39 -11.64
N MET A 213 10.87 6.64 -11.42
CA MET A 213 10.74 7.63 -12.49
C MET A 213 12.10 7.89 -13.16
N LEU A 214 13.13 8.13 -12.36
CA LEU A 214 14.48 8.43 -12.83
C LEU A 214 15.17 7.25 -13.52
N ARG A 215 14.81 6.01 -13.18
CA ARG A 215 15.29 4.80 -13.87
C ARG A 215 14.75 4.70 -15.28
N GLN A 216 13.54 5.20 -15.54
CA GLN A 216 12.94 5.19 -16.88
C GLN A 216 13.49 6.30 -17.76
N THR A 217 13.73 7.48 -17.19
CA THR A 217 14.29 8.63 -17.91
C THR A 217 15.37 9.27 -17.04
N PRO A 218 16.64 8.80 -17.15
CA PRO A 218 17.72 9.23 -16.28
C PRO A 218 17.91 10.75 -16.27
N GLY A 219 17.76 11.32 -15.07
CA GLY A 219 17.94 12.75 -14.85
C GLY A 219 16.78 13.66 -15.26
N ILE A 220 15.67 13.11 -15.73
CA ILE A 220 14.49 13.89 -16.14
C ILE A 220 13.24 13.32 -15.44
N VAL A 221 12.43 14.20 -14.86
CA VAL A 221 11.15 13.83 -14.25
C VAL A 221 10.03 14.77 -14.69
N PRO A 222 8.83 14.25 -15.01
CA PRO A 222 7.69 15.06 -15.43
C PRO A 222 7.18 15.93 -14.29
N CYS A 223 6.90 17.20 -14.55
CA CYS A 223 6.27 18.08 -13.58
C CYS A 223 4.87 17.59 -13.23
N GLY A 224 4.52 17.66 -11.95
CA GLY A 224 3.21 17.26 -11.44
C GLY A 224 3.20 17.14 -9.92
N LYS A 225 2.07 16.70 -9.39
CA LYS A 225 1.87 16.44 -7.97
C LYS A 225 1.33 15.04 -7.79
N ALA A 226 1.88 14.33 -6.82
CA ALA A 226 1.37 13.03 -6.38
C ALA A 226 0.95 13.09 -4.91
N GLU A 227 -0.13 12.42 -4.58
CA GLU A 227 -0.43 11.95 -3.23
C GLU A 227 -0.56 10.43 -3.28
N ASP A 228 0.24 9.74 -2.48
CA ASP A 228 0.29 8.28 -2.51
C ASP A 228 0.20 7.73 -1.09
N ILE A 229 -0.67 6.75 -0.93
CA ILE A 229 -0.98 6.11 0.34
C ILE A 229 -1.10 4.61 0.03
N PRO A 230 -0.46 3.73 0.83
CA PRO A 230 -0.59 2.30 0.58
C PRO A 230 -2.03 1.84 0.82
N ARG A 231 -2.55 1.03 -0.11
CA ARG A 231 -3.87 0.39 0.03
C ARG A 231 -3.90 -0.64 1.16
N TYR A 232 -2.81 -1.39 1.30
CA TYR A 232 -2.67 -2.42 2.31
C TYR A 232 -1.55 -2.07 3.30
N PRO A 233 -1.81 -2.14 4.61
CA PRO A 233 -0.80 -1.85 5.63
C PRO A 233 0.31 -2.92 5.68
N LEU A 234 -0.01 -4.17 5.31
CA LEU A 234 0.95 -5.28 5.23
C LEU A 234 1.18 -5.63 3.75
N ARG A 235 2.43 -5.57 3.33
CA ARG A 235 2.89 -5.92 1.97
C ARG A 235 4.12 -6.81 2.11
N GLY A 236 3.84 -8.08 2.43
CA GLY A 236 4.85 -9.05 2.83
C GLY A 236 5.36 -9.92 1.68
N PHE A 237 6.56 -10.44 1.89
CA PHE A 237 7.15 -11.53 1.13
C PHE A 237 7.67 -12.59 2.10
N MET A 238 7.32 -13.84 1.86
CA MET A 238 7.80 -14.96 2.67
C MET A 238 8.88 -15.71 1.92
N LEU A 239 10.00 -15.99 2.60
CA LEU A 239 11.11 -16.79 2.08
C LEU A 239 11.48 -17.88 3.08
N ASP A 240 11.44 -19.12 2.62
CA ASP A 240 11.89 -20.27 3.40
C ASP A 240 13.40 -20.45 3.22
N VAL A 241 14.15 -20.06 4.24
CA VAL A 241 15.62 -20.20 4.30
C VAL A 241 16.06 -21.44 5.09
N ALA A 242 15.09 -22.18 5.68
CA ALA A 242 15.38 -23.41 6.39
C ALA A 242 15.53 -24.59 5.43
N ARG A 243 14.68 -24.69 4.40
CA ARG A 243 14.74 -25.78 3.41
C ARG A 243 15.91 -25.65 2.47
N THR A 244 16.23 -24.43 2.08
CA THR A 244 17.36 -24.11 1.20
C THR A 244 18.10 -22.92 1.75
N PRO A 245 19.41 -23.05 2.07
CA PRO A 245 20.19 -21.93 2.56
C PRO A 245 20.44 -20.91 1.43
N TYR A 246 20.28 -19.63 1.76
CA TYR A 246 20.61 -18.53 0.88
C TYR A 246 21.77 -17.72 1.45
N PRO A 247 22.70 -17.25 0.64
CA PRO A 247 23.77 -16.36 1.11
C PRO A 247 23.18 -15.03 1.57
N LEU A 248 23.82 -14.39 2.55
CA LEU A 248 23.38 -13.12 3.11
C LEU A 248 23.28 -12.01 2.03
N SER A 249 24.13 -12.05 1.01
CA SER A 249 24.07 -11.14 -0.15
C SER A 249 22.71 -11.23 -0.86
N TYR A 250 22.24 -12.44 -1.12
CA TYR A 250 20.94 -12.69 -1.74
C TYR A 250 19.78 -12.12 -0.87
N LEU A 251 19.81 -12.37 0.45
CA LEU A 251 18.79 -11.82 1.36
C LEU A 251 18.78 -10.28 1.34
N LYS A 252 19.96 -9.65 1.27
CA LYS A 252 20.07 -8.20 1.11
C LYS A 252 19.47 -7.72 -0.23
N ASP A 253 19.66 -8.47 -1.29
CA ASP A 253 19.10 -8.12 -2.61
C ASP A 253 17.58 -8.32 -2.64
N VAL A 254 17.05 -9.33 -1.95
CA VAL A 254 15.61 -9.49 -1.72
C VAL A 254 15.04 -8.26 -1.00
N ILE A 255 15.68 -7.79 0.10
CA ILE A 255 15.24 -6.60 0.83
C ILE A 255 15.28 -5.34 -0.05
N ARG A 256 16.33 -5.17 -0.87
CA ARG A 256 16.42 -4.05 -1.81
C ARG A 256 15.29 -4.09 -2.86
N THR A 257 15.01 -5.29 -3.39
CA THR A 257 13.92 -5.51 -4.33
C THR A 257 12.56 -5.24 -3.69
N MET A 258 12.34 -5.72 -2.48
CA MET A 258 11.15 -5.41 -1.69
C MET A 258 10.98 -3.90 -1.48
N ALA A 259 12.03 -3.22 -1.08
CA ALA A 259 12.03 -1.77 -0.91
C ALA A 259 11.69 -1.03 -2.22
N TRP A 260 12.24 -1.50 -3.36
CA TRP A 260 11.93 -0.95 -4.68
C TRP A 260 10.44 -1.00 -5.00
N TYR A 261 9.77 -2.09 -4.65
CA TYR A 261 8.33 -2.30 -4.83
C TYR A 261 7.48 -1.91 -3.62
N LYS A 262 8.05 -1.17 -2.66
CA LYS A 262 7.39 -0.67 -1.45
C LYS A 262 6.78 -1.77 -0.58
N MET A 263 7.36 -2.96 -0.57
CA MET A 263 7.01 -4.03 0.37
C MET A 263 7.66 -3.77 1.73
N ASN A 264 6.95 -4.06 2.82
CA ASN A 264 7.34 -3.64 4.17
C ASN A 264 7.50 -4.76 5.20
N ASP A 265 7.28 -6.00 4.80
CA ASP A 265 7.41 -7.15 5.69
C ASP A 265 8.14 -8.31 5.00
N LEU A 266 9.26 -8.76 5.57
CA LEU A 266 9.98 -9.95 5.13
C LEU A 266 9.81 -11.05 6.17
N HIS A 267 9.03 -12.05 5.86
CA HIS A 267 8.84 -13.22 6.69
C HIS A 267 9.87 -14.29 6.32
N LEU A 268 10.86 -14.52 7.19
CA LEU A 268 11.82 -15.61 7.03
C LEU A 268 11.35 -16.86 7.79
N VAL A 269 11.17 -17.93 7.07
CA VAL A 269 10.94 -19.25 7.67
C VAL A 269 12.30 -19.86 7.97
N ILE A 270 12.68 -19.89 9.25
CA ILE A 270 14.01 -20.30 9.72
C ILE A 270 14.04 -21.70 10.32
N ASN A 271 12.89 -22.33 10.47
CA ASN A 271 12.72 -23.64 11.08
C ASN A 271 11.79 -24.50 10.21
N ASN A 272 12.37 -25.40 9.42
CA ASN A 272 11.64 -26.33 8.58
C ASN A 272 12.49 -27.55 8.26
N SER A 273 11.85 -28.61 7.74
CA SER A 273 12.54 -29.82 7.28
C SER A 273 13.43 -29.51 6.07
N TYR A 274 14.64 -30.04 6.09
CA TYR A 274 15.55 -29.94 4.96
C TYR A 274 15.06 -30.83 3.80
N ILE A 275 15.05 -30.32 2.58
CA ILE A 275 14.49 -31.02 1.42
C ILE A 275 15.47 -32.05 0.86
N PHE A 276 16.79 -31.78 0.92
CA PHE A 276 17.81 -32.66 0.32
C PHE A 276 18.24 -33.78 1.30
N HIS A 277 17.37 -34.75 1.50
CA HIS A 277 17.63 -35.91 2.39
C HIS A 277 18.77 -36.77 1.89
N GLU A 278 19.02 -36.82 0.60
CA GLU A 278 20.06 -37.60 -0.04
C GLU A 278 21.45 -37.34 0.57
N HIS A 279 21.74 -36.07 0.86
CA HIS A 279 23.00 -35.66 1.46
C HIS A 279 23.20 -36.24 2.89
N TYR A 280 22.14 -36.33 3.67
CA TYR A 280 22.17 -36.88 5.01
C TYR A 280 22.23 -38.41 5.00
N VAL A 281 21.50 -39.07 4.12
CA VAL A 281 21.51 -40.50 3.93
C VAL A 281 22.88 -40.98 3.46
N ALA A 282 23.51 -40.25 2.52
CA ALA A 282 24.88 -40.56 2.06
C ALA A 282 25.94 -40.48 3.17
N ASN A 283 25.70 -39.69 4.22
CA ASN A 283 26.56 -39.56 5.40
C ASN A 283 26.10 -40.42 6.59
N GLY A 284 25.22 -41.39 6.38
CA GLY A 284 24.75 -42.31 7.41
C GLY A 284 23.74 -41.77 8.42
N HIS A 285 23.16 -40.58 8.15
CA HIS A 285 22.12 -39.99 8.99
C HIS A 285 20.71 -40.34 8.48
N SER A 286 19.77 -40.53 9.38
CA SER A 286 18.38 -40.71 8.99
C SER A 286 17.77 -39.39 8.45
N PRO A 287 16.76 -39.45 7.56
CA PRO A 287 16.03 -38.25 7.12
C PRO A 287 15.44 -37.45 8.29
N PHE A 288 15.04 -38.13 9.37
CA PHE A 288 14.54 -37.50 10.59
C PHE A 288 15.61 -36.68 11.31
N GLN A 289 16.85 -37.22 11.47
CA GLN A 289 17.98 -36.49 12.04
C GLN A 289 18.36 -35.27 11.19
N GLY A 290 18.32 -35.41 9.86
CA GLY A 290 18.51 -34.31 8.95
C GLY A 290 17.46 -33.18 9.09
N SER A 291 16.22 -33.57 9.35
CA SER A 291 15.13 -32.58 9.60
C SER A 291 15.34 -31.79 10.89
N TYR A 292 15.86 -32.43 11.94
CA TYR A 292 16.18 -31.76 13.21
C TYR A 292 17.36 -30.79 13.11
N ALA A 293 18.26 -30.96 12.17
CA ALA A 293 19.43 -30.13 11.97
C ALA A 293 19.06 -28.75 11.33
N ALA A 294 17.80 -28.51 11.07
CA ALA A 294 17.33 -27.30 10.34
C ALA A 294 17.20 -26.02 11.17
N PHE A 295 17.62 -26.00 12.43
CA PHE A 295 17.78 -24.76 13.19
C PHE A 295 18.99 -23.98 12.66
N ARG A 296 18.71 -22.83 12.03
CA ARG A 296 19.71 -22.01 11.31
C ARG A 296 20.19 -20.80 12.10
N LEU A 297 19.64 -20.54 13.29
CA LEU A 297 20.07 -19.45 14.15
C LEU A 297 21.04 -19.98 15.21
N GLU A 298 22.27 -19.47 15.16
CA GLU A 298 23.18 -19.61 16.30
C GLU A 298 22.68 -18.70 17.44
N SER A 299 22.38 -19.31 18.59
CA SER A 299 22.04 -18.57 19.80
C SER A 299 23.27 -18.43 20.68
N LYS A 300 23.59 -17.23 21.12
CA LYS A 300 24.57 -16.97 22.17
C LYS A 300 23.99 -17.13 23.59
N LEU A 301 22.69 -17.42 23.68
CA LEU A 301 22.03 -17.75 24.94
C LEU A 301 22.35 -19.22 25.26
N LYS A 302 23.09 -19.44 26.37
CA LYS A 302 23.30 -20.74 26.96
C LYS A 302 22.14 -21.09 27.88
#